data_2d9dd2759c5480feeb130bd1eea1ffdc
#
_entry.id   2d9dd2759c5480feeb130bd1eea1ffdc
#
_cell.length_a   1.000
_cell.length_b   1.000
_cell.length_c   1.000
_cell.angle_alpha   90.00
_cell.angle_beta   90.00
_cell.angle_gamma   90.00
#
_symmetry.space_group_name_H-M   'P 1'
#
loop_
_entity.id
_entity.type
_entity.pdbx_description
1 polymer ?
#
loop_
_entity_poly.entity_id
_entity_poly.type
_entity_poly.pdbx_seq_one_letter_code
_entity_poly.pdbx_strand_id
1 'polypeptide(L)'
;MSKVGPRKLAAVCYDHIGGALGESLYDALVRKAWVSADGSGLRVTPKGRREMAALGVPVEELDSDARKPVNACVERHAGMFYAHIGSHLGSLLAAALVEQGWLERSGREFHITPLGRRGFRKLGVKMSA
;
A
#
# COMPACT_ATOMS: atom_id res chain seq x y z
N MET A 1 21.09 -23.94 1.71
CA MET A 1 20.63 -23.27 0.49
C MET A 1 19.18 -22.88 0.60
N SER A 2 18.88 -21.64 0.29
CA SER A 2 17.51 -21.13 0.36
C SER A 2 16.72 -21.62 -0.83
N LYS A 3 15.47 -22.09 -0.57
CA LYS A 3 14.55 -22.44 -1.62
C LYS A 3 13.49 -21.38 -1.85
N VAL A 4 13.72 -20.22 -1.26
CA VAL A 4 12.80 -19.09 -1.41
C VAL A 4 12.98 -18.49 -2.80
N GLY A 5 11.92 -18.42 -3.57
CA GLY A 5 11.95 -17.82 -4.89
C GLY A 5 12.01 -16.30 -4.83
N PRO A 6 11.98 -15.64 -6.00
CA PRO A 6 11.99 -14.18 -6.05
C PRO A 6 10.78 -13.62 -5.32
N ARG A 7 10.97 -12.43 -4.74
CA ARG A 7 9.89 -11.73 -4.07
C ARG A 7 8.83 -11.34 -5.10
N LYS A 8 7.56 -11.54 -4.77
CA LYS A 8 6.46 -11.16 -5.67
C LYS A 8 6.39 -9.65 -5.82
N LEU A 9 6.01 -9.19 -6.98
CA LEU A 9 5.84 -7.76 -7.23
C LEU A 9 4.69 -7.21 -6.40
N ALA A 10 3.52 -7.84 -6.46
CA ALA A 10 2.34 -7.36 -5.75
C ALA A 10 1.57 -8.56 -5.20
N ALA A 11 1.79 -8.86 -3.94
CA ALA A 11 1.14 -9.97 -3.25
C ALA A 11 -0.03 -9.46 -2.41
N VAL A 12 -1.05 -10.29 -2.25
CA VAL A 12 -2.13 -10.01 -1.31
C VAL A 12 -1.66 -10.44 0.07
N CYS A 13 -1.60 -9.49 1.01
CA CYS A 13 -1.32 -9.75 2.42
C CYS A 13 -2.57 -9.39 3.20
N TYR A 14 -3.36 -10.40 3.59
CA TYR A 14 -4.74 -10.20 4.04
C TYR A 14 -5.50 -9.48 2.91
N ASP A 15 -5.83 -8.21 3.10
CA ASP A 15 -6.45 -7.38 2.07
C ASP A 15 -5.55 -6.21 1.68
N HIS A 16 -4.27 -6.28 2.03
CA HIS A 16 -3.30 -5.22 1.78
C HIS A 16 -2.47 -5.52 0.55
N ILE A 17 -1.85 -4.50 -0.01
CA ILE A 17 -0.90 -4.66 -1.10
C ILE A 17 0.48 -4.93 -0.50
N GLY A 18 0.95 -6.16 -0.62
CA GLY A 18 2.29 -6.55 -0.19
C GLY A 18 3.26 -6.65 -1.36
N GLY A 19 4.37 -7.36 -1.14
CA GLY A 19 5.40 -7.53 -2.14
C GLY A 19 6.20 -6.26 -2.39
N ALA A 20 6.96 -6.25 -3.47
CA ALA A 20 7.80 -5.11 -3.82
C ALA A 20 6.99 -3.85 -4.10
N LEU A 21 5.82 -4.00 -4.72
CA LEU A 21 4.92 -2.87 -4.98
C LEU A 21 4.43 -2.27 -3.66
N GLY A 22 4.02 -3.11 -2.70
CA GLY A 22 3.54 -2.63 -1.40
C GLY A 22 4.60 -1.83 -0.67
N GLU A 23 5.83 -2.30 -0.68
CA GLU A 23 6.94 -1.60 -0.07
C GLU A 23 7.21 -0.26 -0.77
N SER A 24 7.25 -0.26 -2.09
CA SER A 24 7.49 0.96 -2.87
C SER A 24 6.38 1.97 -2.68
N LEU A 25 5.14 1.50 -2.58
CA LEU A 25 3.99 2.38 -2.31
C LEU A 25 4.12 3.00 -0.92
N TYR A 26 4.46 2.20 0.08
CA TYR A 26 4.69 2.70 1.44
C TYR A 26 5.73 3.81 1.43
N ASP A 27 6.88 3.56 0.80
CA ASP A 27 7.96 4.55 0.72
C ASP A 27 7.52 5.83 0.01
N ALA A 28 6.75 5.69 -1.07
CA ALA A 28 6.27 6.85 -1.83
C ALA A 28 5.32 7.70 -0.99
N LEU A 29 4.40 7.06 -0.26
CA LEU A 29 3.45 7.78 0.58
C LEU A 29 4.14 8.53 1.71
N VAL A 30 5.19 7.95 2.29
CA VAL A 30 5.99 8.64 3.31
C VAL A 30 6.74 9.81 2.69
N ARG A 31 7.39 9.60 1.55
CA ARG A 31 8.15 10.67 0.86
C ARG A 31 7.26 11.83 0.43
N LYS A 32 6.03 11.54 0.02
CA LYS A 32 5.08 12.57 -0.39
C LYS A 32 4.36 13.21 0.79
N ALA A 33 4.67 12.76 1.99
CA ALA A 33 4.04 13.25 3.23
C ALA A 33 2.51 13.02 3.25
N TRP A 34 2.04 11.96 2.58
CA TRP A 34 0.64 11.53 2.70
C TRP A 34 0.43 10.78 4.01
N VAL A 35 1.47 10.08 4.44
CA VAL A 35 1.52 9.49 5.77
C VAL A 35 2.81 9.95 6.43
N SER A 36 2.77 10.08 7.76
CA SER A 36 3.92 10.42 8.57
C SER A 36 4.25 9.21 9.44
N ALA A 37 5.49 8.76 9.38
CA ALA A 37 5.97 7.67 10.23
C ALA A 37 6.80 8.25 11.35
N ASP A 38 6.43 7.95 12.59
CA ASP A 38 7.19 8.36 13.77
C ASP A 38 7.27 7.22 14.76
N GLY A 39 7.88 7.43 15.90
CA GLY A 39 8.06 6.38 16.89
C GLY A 39 6.75 5.80 17.46
N SER A 40 5.63 6.47 17.26
CA SER A 40 4.33 6.01 17.73
C SER A 40 3.52 5.30 16.63
N GLY A 41 4.03 5.24 15.38
CA GLY A 41 3.38 4.57 14.27
C GLY A 41 3.16 5.47 13.07
N LEU A 42 2.12 5.14 12.30
CA LEU A 42 1.79 5.89 11.09
C LEU A 42 0.58 6.78 11.33
N ARG A 43 0.59 7.95 10.70
CA ARG A 43 -0.55 8.88 10.70
C ARG A 43 -0.79 9.37 9.29
N VAL A 44 -2.07 9.51 8.93
CA VAL A 44 -2.44 10.12 7.66
C VAL A 44 -2.42 11.64 7.86
N THR A 45 -1.68 12.34 7.02
CA THR A 45 -1.58 13.79 7.09
C THR A 45 -2.80 14.44 6.42
N PRO A 46 -3.07 15.74 6.67
CA PRO A 46 -4.13 16.44 5.95
C PRO A 46 -3.94 16.38 4.43
N LYS A 47 -2.71 16.47 3.95
CA LYS A 47 -2.40 16.30 2.53
C LYS A 47 -2.76 14.89 2.06
N GLY A 48 -2.38 13.89 2.85
CA GLY A 48 -2.68 12.49 2.51
C GLY A 48 -4.17 12.23 2.43
N ARG A 49 -4.95 12.81 3.34
CA ARG A 49 -6.41 12.66 3.31
C ARG A 49 -7.00 13.22 2.02
N ARG A 50 -6.55 14.40 1.61
CA ARG A 50 -7.04 15.01 0.37
C ARG A 50 -6.67 14.19 -0.85
N GLU A 51 -5.41 13.78 -0.93
CA GLU A 51 -4.92 13.05 -2.10
C GLU A 51 -5.50 11.64 -2.19
N MET A 52 -5.63 10.96 -1.05
CA MET A 52 -6.24 9.63 -1.04
C MET A 52 -7.72 9.70 -1.37
N ALA A 53 -8.42 10.72 -0.87
CA ALA A 53 -9.83 10.91 -1.23
C ALA A 53 -9.98 11.10 -2.74
N ALA A 54 -9.06 11.80 -3.37
CA ALA A 54 -9.07 11.99 -4.83
C ALA A 54 -8.86 10.67 -5.57
N LEU A 55 -8.21 9.70 -4.95
CA LEU A 55 -8.04 8.34 -5.50
C LEU A 55 -9.24 7.44 -5.21
N GLY A 56 -10.24 7.93 -4.52
CA GLY A 56 -11.40 7.13 -4.18
C GLY A 56 -11.31 6.39 -2.85
N VAL A 57 -10.28 6.67 -2.05
CA VAL A 57 -10.18 6.09 -0.71
C VAL A 57 -11.20 6.78 0.20
N PRO A 58 -12.11 6.02 0.85
CA PRO A 58 -13.09 6.62 1.75
C PRO A 58 -12.43 6.98 3.09
N VAL A 59 -11.66 8.06 3.10
CA VAL A 59 -10.84 8.47 4.25
C VAL A 59 -11.68 8.80 5.49
N GLU A 60 -12.96 9.12 5.31
CA GLU A 60 -13.88 9.35 6.42
C GLU A 60 -14.06 8.09 7.27
N GLU A 61 -13.88 6.92 6.73
CA GLU A 61 -13.97 5.67 7.49
C GLU A 61 -12.80 5.51 8.46
N LEU A 62 -11.70 6.20 8.20
CA LEU A 62 -10.55 6.18 9.11
C LEU A 62 -10.84 6.92 10.40
N ASP A 63 -11.72 7.93 10.35
CA ASP A 63 -12.07 8.72 11.52
C ASP A 63 -13.04 8.01 12.45
N SER A 64 -13.78 7.03 11.94
CA SER A 64 -14.76 6.31 12.75
C SER A 64 -14.12 5.28 13.65
N ASP A 65 -12.87 4.90 13.38
CA ASP A 65 -12.14 3.95 14.21
C ASP A 65 -11.25 4.73 15.17
N ALA A 66 -11.63 4.72 16.44
CA ALA A 66 -10.89 5.41 17.49
C ALA A 66 -9.53 4.77 17.78
N ARG A 67 -9.30 3.55 17.29
CA ARG A 67 -8.02 2.87 17.46
C ARG A 67 -7.18 3.15 16.23
N LYS A 68 -5.91 3.00 16.35
CA LYS A 68 -4.93 3.30 15.29
C LYS A 68 -5.43 2.88 13.90
N PRO A 69 -5.94 3.80 13.08
CA PRO A 69 -6.47 3.45 11.76
C PRO A 69 -5.37 3.13 10.74
N VAL A 70 -4.13 3.48 11.08
CA VAL A 70 -3.00 3.32 10.17
C VAL A 70 -1.87 2.61 10.88
N ASN A 71 -1.44 1.51 10.31
CA ASN A 71 -0.27 0.76 10.79
C ASN A 71 0.49 0.22 9.60
N ALA A 72 1.81 0.08 9.78
CA ALA A 72 2.60 -0.70 8.85
C ALA A 72 2.35 -2.18 9.14
N CYS A 73 2.16 -2.96 8.09
CA CYS A 73 2.21 -4.40 8.18
C CYS A 73 3.60 -4.83 7.73
N VAL A 74 4.20 -5.76 8.46
CA VAL A 74 5.55 -6.23 8.14
C VAL A 74 5.46 -7.64 7.59
N GLU A 75 6.02 -7.85 6.41
CA GLU A 75 6.13 -9.16 5.82
C GLU A 75 7.58 -9.61 5.80
N ARG A 76 7.77 -10.92 5.85
CA ARG A 76 9.09 -11.52 5.84
C ARG A 76 9.32 -12.26 4.53
N HIS A 77 10.49 -12.04 3.91
CA HIS A 77 10.89 -12.75 2.72
C HIS A 77 12.41 -12.95 2.74
N ALA A 78 12.85 -14.19 2.60
CA ALA A 78 14.28 -14.56 2.56
C ALA A 78 15.06 -13.97 3.75
N GLY A 79 14.47 -13.98 4.94
CA GLY A 79 15.11 -13.47 6.14
C GLY A 79 15.10 -11.97 6.33
N MET A 80 14.55 -11.23 5.38
CA MET A 80 14.41 -9.77 5.46
C MET A 80 12.98 -9.40 5.78
N PHE A 81 12.81 -8.22 6.40
CA PHE A 81 11.49 -7.69 6.73
C PHE A 81 11.19 -6.48 5.85
N TYR A 82 9.97 -6.42 5.34
CA TYR A 82 9.52 -5.35 4.45
C TYR A 82 8.20 -4.79 4.96
N ALA A 83 8.09 -3.47 4.97
CA ALA A 83 6.88 -2.80 5.43
C ALA A 83 5.99 -2.44 4.25
N HIS A 84 4.68 -2.54 4.46
CA HIS A 84 3.67 -2.00 3.54
C HIS A 84 2.53 -1.44 4.38
N ILE A 85 1.63 -0.70 3.72
CA ILE A 85 0.50 -0.11 4.43
C ILE A 85 -0.45 -1.24 4.85
N GLY A 86 -0.70 -1.34 6.15
CA GLY A 86 -1.56 -2.36 6.72
C GLY A 86 -2.82 -1.77 7.34
N SER A 87 -3.43 -2.53 8.23
CA SER A 87 -4.65 -2.16 8.95
C SER A 87 -5.78 -1.74 8.02
N HIS A 88 -6.69 -0.95 8.55
CA HIS A 88 -7.86 -0.50 7.82
C HIS A 88 -7.49 0.36 6.60
N LEU A 89 -6.50 1.23 6.73
CA LEU A 89 -6.04 2.02 5.60
C LEU A 89 -5.52 1.14 4.47
N GLY A 90 -4.75 0.10 4.79
CA GLY A 90 -4.23 -0.82 3.78
C GLY A 90 -5.35 -1.48 2.98
N SER A 91 -6.40 -1.91 3.66
CA SER A 91 -7.55 -2.54 3.01
C SER A 91 -8.32 -1.54 2.14
N LEU A 92 -8.55 -0.33 2.64
CA LEU A 92 -9.26 0.71 1.89
C LEU A 92 -8.46 1.16 0.67
N LEU A 93 -7.16 1.30 0.81
CA LEU A 93 -6.30 1.72 -0.28
C LEU A 93 -6.27 0.66 -1.39
N ALA A 94 -6.11 -0.61 -1.01
CA ALA A 94 -6.12 -1.69 -1.98
C ALA A 94 -7.44 -1.76 -2.73
N ALA A 95 -8.56 -1.65 -2.02
CA ALA A 95 -9.89 -1.68 -2.63
C ALA A 95 -10.08 -0.50 -3.59
N ALA A 96 -9.63 0.70 -3.20
CA ALA A 96 -9.75 1.87 -4.04
C ALA A 96 -8.95 1.73 -5.34
N LEU A 97 -7.73 1.19 -5.25
CA LEU A 97 -6.89 1.00 -6.44
C LEU A 97 -7.45 -0.06 -7.38
N VAL A 98 -8.10 -1.10 -6.85
CA VAL A 98 -8.82 -2.07 -7.67
C VAL A 98 -10.01 -1.39 -8.33
N GLU A 99 -10.79 -0.61 -7.59
CA GLU A 99 -11.95 0.10 -8.10
C GLU A 99 -11.58 1.10 -9.20
N GLN A 100 -10.43 1.76 -9.07
CA GLN A 100 -9.93 2.70 -10.07
C GLN A 100 -9.37 2.00 -11.32
N GLY A 101 -9.25 0.69 -11.28
CA GLY A 101 -8.70 -0.05 -12.40
C GLY A 101 -7.18 -0.05 -12.48
N TRP A 102 -6.50 0.34 -11.40
CA TRP A 102 -5.05 0.29 -11.36
C TRP A 102 -4.52 -1.11 -11.08
N LEU A 103 -5.30 -1.89 -10.34
CA LEU A 103 -4.95 -3.25 -9.96
C LEU A 103 -6.10 -4.19 -10.27
N GLU A 104 -5.74 -5.41 -10.64
CA GLU A 104 -6.67 -6.52 -10.74
C GLU A 104 -6.23 -7.59 -9.77
N ARG A 105 -7.13 -8.08 -8.96
CA ARG A 105 -6.81 -9.15 -8.02
C ARG A 105 -6.99 -10.50 -8.70
N SER A 106 -5.98 -11.35 -8.59
CA SER A 106 -6.01 -12.72 -9.08
C SER A 106 -5.45 -13.64 -8.00
N GLY A 107 -6.34 -14.34 -7.30
CA GLY A 107 -5.94 -15.19 -6.20
C GLY A 107 -5.23 -14.43 -5.10
N ARG A 108 -3.97 -14.73 -4.88
CA ARG A 108 -3.14 -14.07 -3.85
C ARG A 108 -2.19 -13.05 -4.42
N GLU A 109 -2.48 -12.56 -5.61
CA GLU A 109 -1.65 -11.55 -6.25
C GLU A 109 -2.51 -10.44 -6.82
N PHE A 110 -1.89 -9.27 -6.97
CA PHE A 110 -2.44 -8.18 -7.74
C PHE A 110 -1.65 -8.04 -9.03
N HIS A 111 -2.34 -7.78 -10.12
CA HIS A 111 -1.72 -7.46 -11.39
C HIS A 111 -1.88 -5.96 -11.65
N ILE A 112 -0.79 -5.31 -12.04
CA ILE A 112 -0.80 -3.89 -12.33
C ILE A 112 -1.28 -3.70 -13.76
N THR A 113 -2.38 -2.95 -13.93
CA THR A 113 -2.91 -2.64 -15.25
C THR A 113 -2.08 -1.55 -15.94
N PRO A 114 -2.21 -1.34 -17.27
CA PRO A 114 -1.56 -0.21 -17.93
C PRO A 114 -1.95 1.14 -17.30
N LEU A 115 -3.21 1.29 -16.91
CA LEU A 115 -3.66 2.49 -16.20
C LEU A 115 -2.96 2.61 -14.86
N GLY A 116 -2.83 1.50 -14.13
CA GLY A 116 -2.14 1.47 -12.85
C GLY A 116 -0.68 1.84 -12.97
N ARG A 117 0.00 1.37 -14.01
CA ARG A 117 1.41 1.74 -14.23
C ARG A 117 1.58 3.24 -14.37
N ARG A 118 0.69 3.87 -15.13
CA ARG A 118 0.72 5.33 -15.28
C ARG A 118 0.46 6.04 -13.96
N GLY A 119 -0.53 5.56 -13.21
CA GLY A 119 -0.88 6.15 -11.92
C GLY A 119 0.23 6.00 -10.90
N PHE A 120 0.78 4.81 -10.74
CA PHE A 120 1.87 4.58 -9.80
C PHE A 120 3.12 5.38 -10.17
N ARG A 121 3.40 5.49 -11.46
CA ARG A 121 4.54 6.29 -11.92
C ARG A 121 4.37 7.76 -11.52
N LYS A 122 3.17 8.30 -11.64
CA LYS A 122 2.89 9.67 -11.20
C LYS A 122 3.06 9.84 -9.70
N LEU A 123 2.79 8.79 -8.94
CA LEU A 123 2.99 8.79 -7.49
C LEU A 123 4.44 8.58 -7.09
N GLY A 124 5.32 8.32 -8.03
CA GLY A 124 6.71 8.04 -7.71
C GLY A 124 6.94 6.63 -7.16
N VAL A 125 6.02 5.73 -7.43
CA VAL A 125 6.11 4.34 -6.97
C VAL A 125 6.95 3.55 -7.98
N LYS A 126 7.94 2.83 -7.48
CA LYS A 126 8.75 1.93 -8.29
C LYS A 126 8.02 0.61 -8.47
N MET A 127 7.94 0.14 -9.71
CA MET A 127 7.21 -1.07 -10.06
C MET A 127 8.08 -2.23 -10.49
N SER A 128 9.38 -2.07 -10.47
CA SER A 128 10.28 -3.18 -10.77
C SER A 128 10.53 -3.99 -9.50
N ALA A 129 10.53 -5.29 -9.66
CA ALA A 129 10.82 -6.21 -8.56
C ALA A 129 12.31 -6.25 -8.25
#